data_134fda0c9c4db2343f3c5b1ca5db9aa1
#
_entry.id   134fda0c9c4db2343f3c5b1ca5db9aa1
#
_cell.length_a   1.000
_cell.length_b   1.000
_cell.length_c   1.000
_cell.angle_alpha   90.00
_cell.angle_beta   90.00
_cell.angle_gamma   90.00
#
_symmetry.space_group_name_H-M   'P 1'
#
loop_
_entity.id
_entity.type
_entity.pdbx_description
1 polymer ?
#
loop_
_entity_poly.entity_id
_entity_poly.type
_entity_poly.pdbx_seq_one_letter_code
_entity_poly.pdbx_strand_id
1 'polypeptide(L)'
;SYDADGVAHVISSDFETIPNIVEDALEVLNSLKQIRLRLPDDVDQATFSFEFNGPGKVTSDDFNRGDQLEVLTKGMHLFTMMEGAHLEFEVQVDLGRGYVPAEVNKHAVEIVGTISMDAIFTPILKVKYNIEPCRVGQRNDYDKLILEIWTDGTVSPENALAEAALIAKEYFSIFVNFDDSELGRGDALNDDDERVRIVLATPVDELELSVRSSNCLKNANIRTIGELTKKTEEDIAKTRNF
;
A
#
# COMPACT_ATOMS: atom_id res chain seq x y z
N SER A 1 0.05 -5.03 -6.96
CA SER A 1 -1.35 -4.79 -7.32
C SER A 1 -1.93 -3.82 -6.31
N TYR A 2 -2.42 -2.70 -6.78
CA TYR A 2 -3.00 -1.67 -5.93
C TYR A 2 -4.43 -2.09 -5.61
N ASP A 3 -4.76 -2.26 -4.33
CA ASP A 3 -6.13 -2.37 -3.87
C ASP A 3 -6.78 -0.98 -4.06
N ALA A 4 -7.48 -0.80 -5.16
CA ALA A 4 -8.19 0.44 -5.42
C ALA A 4 -9.60 0.32 -4.86
N ASP A 5 -9.98 1.24 -3.98
CA ASP A 5 -11.34 1.37 -3.47
C ASP A 5 -12.25 1.82 -4.60
N GLY A 6 -13.26 1.01 -4.92
CA GLY A 6 -14.29 1.36 -5.88
C GLY A 6 -15.31 2.34 -5.30
N VAL A 7 -15.78 3.26 -6.11
CA VAL A 7 -16.85 4.20 -5.72
C VAL A 7 -18.08 4.00 -6.60
N ALA A 8 -19.24 4.05 -5.95
CA ALA A 8 -20.51 3.78 -6.55
C ALA A 8 -21.14 5.03 -7.20
N HIS A 9 -21.62 4.87 -8.42
CA HIS A 9 -22.57 5.79 -9.05
C HIS A 9 -23.97 5.18 -8.96
N VAL A 10 -24.93 5.95 -8.46
CA VAL A 10 -26.32 5.48 -8.38
C VAL A 10 -27.09 5.90 -9.61
N ILE A 11 -27.69 4.93 -10.29
CA ILE A 11 -28.56 5.14 -11.44
C ILE A 11 -30.00 4.91 -10.99
N SER A 12 -30.81 5.95 -10.89
CA SER A 12 -32.23 5.81 -10.56
C SER A 12 -33.08 6.90 -11.24
N SER A 13 -34.30 6.54 -11.55
CA SER A 13 -35.16 7.32 -12.42
C SER A 13 -35.94 8.46 -11.77
N ASP A 14 -36.09 8.60 -10.44
CA ASP A 14 -36.82 9.73 -9.80
C ASP A 14 -36.47 9.87 -8.32
N PHE A 15 -35.46 10.70 -8.00
CA PHE A 15 -34.94 10.88 -6.64
C PHE A 15 -35.33 12.18 -5.93
N GLU A 16 -36.48 12.75 -6.16
CA GLU A 16 -36.93 13.89 -5.31
C GLU A 16 -37.49 13.45 -3.95
N THR A 17 -38.16 12.29 -3.88
CA THR A 17 -38.58 11.66 -2.62
C THR A 17 -38.75 10.18 -2.85
N ILE A 18 -37.99 9.36 -2.15
CA ILE A 18 -38.17 7.90 -2.21
C ILE A 18 -39.37 7.53 -1.31
N PRO A 19 -40.50 7.05 -1.87
CA PRO A 19 -41.69 6.77 -1.06
C PRO A 19 -41.39 5.65 -0.02
N ASN A 20 -41.81 5.88 1.22
CA ASN A 20 -41.70 4.94 2.33
C ASN A 20 -40.24 4.60 2.77
N ILE A 21 -39.29 5.51 2.51
CA ILE A 21 -37.97 5.51 3.13
C ILE A 21 -37.89 6.65 4.14
N VAL A 22 -37.27 6.41 5.29
CA VAL A 22 -37.20 7.37 6.41
C VAL A 22 -36.20 8.48 6.09
N GLU A 23 -35.06 8.11 5.53
CA GLU A 23 -33.95 9.00 5.20
C GLU A 23 -34.21 9.72 3.87
N ASP A 24 -33.76 10.97 3.76
CA ASP A 24 -33.80 11.73 2.52
C ASP A 24 -32.82 11.16 1.48
N ALA A 25 -33.09 11.39 0.21
CA ALA A 25 -32.25 10.92 -0.90
C ALA A 25 -30.79 11.37 -0.75
N LEU A 26 -30.56 12.60 -0.29
CA LEU A 26 -29.20 13.12 -0.04
C LEU A 26 -28.51 12.36 1.12
N GLU A 27 -29.25 11.98 2.15
CA GLU A 27 -28.71 11.21 3.28
C GLU A 27 -28.32 9.79 2.82
N VAL A 28 -29.16 9.16 2.00
CA VAL A 28 -28.88 7.85 1.40
C VAL A 28 -27.63 7.93 0.54
N LEU A 29 -27.50 8.92 -0.34
CA LEU A 29 -26.34 9.12 -1.20
C LEU A 29 -25.06 9.37 -0.38
N ASN A 30 -25.15 10.19 0.66
CA ASN A 30 -24.01 10.45 1.55
C ASN A 30 -23.58 9.20 2.33
N SER A 31 -24.55 8.34 2.68
CA SER A 31 -24.24 7.04 3.32
C SER A 31 -23.57 6.08 2.34
N LEU A 32 -24.05 6.02 1.09
CA LEU A 32 -23.44 5.22 0.04
C LEU A 32 -21.98 5.61 -0.26
N LYS A 33 -21.66 6.90 -0.24
CA LYS A 33 -20.29 7.41 -0.41
C LYS A 33 -19.30 6.91 0.65
N GLN A 34 -19.78 6.55 1.81
CA GLN A 34 -18.94 6.11 2.93
C GLN A 34 -18.63 4.61 2.89
N ILE A 35 -19.32 3.85 2.03
CA ILE A 35 -19.04 2.41 1.86
C ILE A 35 -17.71 2.25 1.14
N ARG A 36 -16.84 1.43 1.71
CA ARG A 36 -15.61 0.98 1.06
C ARG A 36 -15.87 -0.36 0.40
N LEU A 37 -15.61 -0.41 -0.89
CA LEU A 37 -15.87 -1.55 -1.76
C LEU A 37 -14.56 -2.03 -2.38
N ARG A 38 -14.43 -3.34 -2.57
CA ARG A 38 -13.32 -3.93 -3.31
C ARG A 38 -13.86 -4.73 -4.48
N LEU A 39 -13.33 -4.45 -5.67
CA LEU A 39 -13.53 -5.26 -6.87
C LEU A 39 -12.42 -6.32 -6.99
N PRO A 40 -12.66 -7.42 -7.72
CA PRO A 40 -11.61 -8.35 -8.12
C PRO A 40 -10.51 -7.66 -8.92
N ASP A 41 -9.27 -8.16 -8.82
CA ASP A 41 -8.07 -7.56 -9.43
C ASP A 41 -8.13 -7.48 -10.97
N ASP A 42 -8.99 -8.24 -11.61
CA ASP A 42 -9.18 -8.33 -13.07
C ASP A 42 -10.33 -7.47 -13.61
N VAL A 43 -11.02 -6.71 -12.74
CA VAL A 43 -12.19 -5.91 -13.09
C VAL A 43 -11.97 -4.44 -12.75
N ASP A 44 -11.88 -3.59 -13.77
CA ASP A 44 -11.71 -2.14 -13.59
C ASP A 44 -13.04 -1.41 -13.32
N GLN A 45 -14.15 -1.98 -13.77
CA GLN A 45 -15.48 -1.39 -13.68
C GLN A 45 -16.55 -2.47 -13.64
N ALA A 46 -17.54 -2.34 -12.76
CA ALA A 46 -18.69 -3.24 -12.70
C ALA A 46 -19.96 -2.49 -12.31
N THR A 47 -21.11 -2.97 -12.79
CA THR A 47 -22.43 -2.46 -12.43
C THR A 47 -23.20 -3.53 -11.70
N PHE A 48 -23.77 -3.19 -10.56
CA PHE A 48 -24.54 -4.09 -9.70
C PHE A 48 -25.97 -3.56 -9.50
N SER A 49 -26.95 -4.40 -9.73
CA SER A 49 -28.37 -4.10 -9.45
C SER A 49 -28.72 -4.54 -8.05
N PHE A 50 -29.38 -3.67 -7.31
CA PHE A 50 -29.86 -3.92 -5.95
C PHE A 50 -31.36 -3.70 -5.88
N GLU A 51 -32.06 -4.65 -5.29
CA GLU A 51 -33.49 -4.62 -5.04
C GLU A 51 -33.77 -4.86 -3.56
N PHE A 52 -34.45 -3.92 -2.92
CA PHE A 52 -34.82 -3.99 -1.52
C PHE A 52 -36.33 -3.88 -1.35
N ASN A 53 -36.88 -4.74 -0.50
CA ASN A 53 -38.29 -4.77 -0.16
C ASN A 53 -38.46 -4.58 1.35
N GLY A 54 -39.23 -3.56 1.75
CA GLY A 54 -39.46 -3.24 3.15
C GLY A 54 -40.54 -4.10 3.80
N PRO A 55 -40.71 -3.99 5.13
CA PRO A 55 -39.98 -3.09 6.03
C PRO A 55 -38.67 -3.68 6.51
N GLY A 56 -37.67 -2.82 6.75
CA GLY A 56 -36.38 -3.23 7.28
C GLY A 56 -35.31 -2.14 7.27
N LYS A 57 -34.19 -2.41 7.94
CA LYS A 57 -32.99 -1.57 7.86
C LYS A 57 -32.05 -2.17 6.84
N VAL A 58 -31.59 -1.35 5.93
CA VAL A 58 -30.57 -1.70 4.94
C VAL A 58 -29.22 -1.24 5.45
N THR A 59 -28.26 -2.13 5.40
CA THR A 59 -26.88 -1.92 5.87
C THR A 59 -25.89 -2.15 4.75
N SER A 60 -24.66 -1.73 4.96
CA SER A 60 -23.57 -1.96 3.99
C SER A 60 -23.37 -3.44 3.66
N ASP A 61 -23.64 -4.34 4.61
CA ASP A 61 -23.48 -5.78 4.40
C ASP A 61 -24.43 -6.34 3.32
N ASP A 62 -25.57 -5.69 3.10
CA ASP A 62 -26.55 -6.08 2.09
C ASP A 62 -26.07 -5.84 0.65
N PHE A 63 -25.02 -5.04 0.49
CA PHE A 63 -24.33 -4.77 -0.77
C PHE A 63 -23.28 -5.80 -1.14
N ASN A 64 -22.94 -6.70 -0.23
CA ASN A 64 -21.92 -7.72 -0.48
C ASN A 64 -22.40 -8.75 -1.52
N ARG A 65 -21.62 -8.95 -2.58
CA ARG A 65 -21.84 -9.92 -3.66
C ARG A 65 -20.77 -11.03 -3.68
N GLY A 66 -20.15 -11.29 -2.54
CA GLY A 66 -19.09 -12.29 -2.41
C GLY A 66 -17.86 -11.92 -3.23
N ASP A 67 -17.42 -12.84 -4.08
CA ASP A 67 -16.20 -12.67 -4.89
C ASP A 67 -16.33 -11.58 -5.98
N GLN A 68 -17.53 -11.10 -6.28
CA GLN A 68 -17.74 -10.08 -7.31
C GLN A 68 -17.65 -8.66 -6.74
N LEU A 69 -18.06 -8.47 -5.48
CA LEU A 69 -18.03 -7.19 -4.78
C LEU A 69 -17.91 -7.43 -3.28
N GLU A 70 -16.77 -7.17 -2.72
CA GLU A 70 -16.54 -7.24 -1.28
C GLU A 70 -16.81 -5.90 -0.61
N VAL A 71 -17.61 -5.91 0.45
CA VAL A 71 -17.86 -4.73 1.29
C VAL A 71 -16.90 -4.74 2.47
N LEU A 72 -16.02 -3.74 2.54
CA LEU A 72 -15.02 -3.61 3.60
C LEU A 72 -15.59 -2.90 4.84
N THR A 73 -16.50 -1.92 4.64
CA THR A 73 -17.21 -1.23 5.72
C THR A 73 -18.39 -2.05 6.20
N LYS A 74 -18.23 -2.78 7.32
CA LYS A 74 -19.26 -3.70 7.84
C LYS A 74 -20.26 -3.01 8.77
N GLY A 75 -21.52 -3.43 8.69
CA GLY A 75 -22.59 -3.07 9.62
C GLY A 75 -22.97 -1.59 9.63
N MET A 76 -22.60 -0.81 8.62
CA MET A 76 -22.95 0.60 8.51
C MET A 76 -24.42 0.71 8.07
N HIS A 77 -25.21 1.50 8.82
CA HIS A 77 -26.58 1.80 8.46
C HIS A 77 -26.64 2.74 7.26
N LEU A 78 -27.45 2.42 6.27
CA LEU A 78 -27.62 3.23 5.06
C LEU A 78 -28.98 3.94 5.02
N PHE A 79 -30.05 3.16 5.13
CA PHE A 79 -31.42 3.70 5.15
C PHE A 79 -32.39 2.68 5.76
N THR A 80 -33.57 3.22 6.17
CA THR A 80 -34.65 2.44 6.78
C THR A 80 -35.86 2.44 5.88
N MET A 81 -36.36 1.27 5.53
CA MET A 81 -37.54 1.06 4.71
C MET A 81 -38.77 0.83 5.60
N MET A 82 -39.87 1.50 5.26
CA MET A 82 -41.17 1.32 5.90
C MET A 82 -41.97 0.20 5.22
N GLU A 83 -43.12 -0.09 5.76
CA GLU A 83 -44.04 -1.09 5.20
C GLU A 83 -44.52 -0.70 3.80
N GLY A 84 -44.41 -1.62 2.83
CA GLY A 84 -44.73 -1.37 1.43
C GLY A 84 -43.67 -0.59 0.62
N ALA A 85 -42.51 -0.33 1.20
CA ALA A 85 -41.41 0.25 0.44
C ALA A 85 -40.81 -0.78 -0.54
N HIS A 86 -40.54 -0.32 -1.75
CA HIS A 86 -39.79 -1.06 -2.77
C HIS A 86 -38.81 -0.10 -3.41
N LEU A 87 -37.53 -0.49 -3.42
CA LEU A 87 -36.45 0.31 -4.00
C LEU A 87 -35.58 -0.59 -4.87
N GLU A 88 -35.48 -0.20 -6.15
CA GLU A 88 -34.57 -0.82 -7.11
C GLU A 88 -33.65 0.24 -7.68
N PHE A 89 -32.35 -0.03 -7.69
CA PHE A 89 -31.35 0.85 -8.27
C PHE A 89 -30.11 0.10 -8.69
N GLU A 90 -29.36 0.70 -9.58
CA GLU A 90 -28.08 0.20 -10.03
C GLU A 90 -26.94 1.06 -9.50
N VAL A 91 -25.85 0.39 -9.11
CA VAL A 91 -24.63 1.01 -8.63
C VAL A 91 -23.50 0.64 -9.57
N GLN A 92 -22.89 1.63 -10.17
CA GLN A 92 -21.65 1.44 -10.91
C GLN A 92 -20.47 1.68 -9.98
N VAL A 93 -19.56 0.73 -9.95
CA VAL A 93 -18.34 0.74 -9.13
C VAL A 93 -17.14 0.74 -10.05
N ASP A 94 -16.28 1.74 -9.91
CA ASP A 94 -15.09 1.93 -10.74
C ASP A 94 -13.82 1.92 -9.87
N LEU A 95 -12.69 1.49 -10.44
CA LEU A 95 -11.37 1.69 -9.86
C LEU A 95 -10.84 3.06 -10.22
N GLY A 96 -10.23 3.74 -9.24
CA GLY A 96 -9.68 5.08 -9.47
C GLY A 96 -8.57 5.46 -8.52
N ARG A 97 -8.13 6.71 -8.59
CA ARG A 97 -7.07 7.27 -7.74
C ARG A 97 -7.42 8.67 -7.28
N GLY A 98 -7.14 8.96 -6.02
CA GLY A 98 -7.31 10.28 -5.44
C GLY A 98 -8.78 10.67 -5.26
N TYR A 99 -9.17 11.85 -5.74
CA TYR A 99 -10.52 12.39 -5.68
C TYR A 99 -11.00 12.78 -7.07
N VAL A 100 -12.19 12.34 -7.43
CA VAL A 100 -12.83 12.67 -8.70
C VAL A 100 -14.16 13.38 -8.41
N PRO A 101 -14.32 14.64 -8.83
CA PRO A 101 -15.57 15.37 -8.66
C PRO A 101 -16.73 14.77 -9.46
N ALA A 102 -17.96 14.94 -8.98
CA ALA A 102 -19.16 14.44 -9.64
C ALA A 102 -19.33 14.97 -11.08
N GLU A 103 -18.86 16.22 -11.36
CA GLU A 103 -18.93 16.81 -12.70
C GLU A 103 -18.09 16.03 -13.73
N VAL A 104 -16.94 15.48 -13.31
CA VAL A 104 -16.09 14.67 -14.18
C VAL A 104 -16.76 13.34 -14.48
N ASN A 105 -17.38 12.73 -13.49
CA ASN A 105 -18.11 11.47 -13.62
C ASN A 105 -19.39 11.62 -14.48
N LYS A 106 -19.98 12.80 -14.50
CA LYS A 106 -21.19 13.09 -15.29
C LYS A 106 -20.98 12.92 -16.80
N HIS A 107 -19.77 13.16 -17.29
CA HIS A 107 -19.46 13.03 -18.72
C HIS A 107 -19.36 11.57 -19.21
N ALA A 108 -19.25 10.61 -18.31
CA ALA A 108 -19.14 9.21 -18.66
C ALA A 108 -20.51 8.54 -18.95
N VAL A 109 -21.61 9.10 -18.45
CA VAL A 109 -22.95 8.47 -18.55
C VAL A 109 -24.02 9.52 -18.83
N GLU A 110 -24.52 9.56 -20.10
CA GLU A 110 -25.65 10.41 -20.53
C GLU A 110 -27.02 9.70 -20.38
N ILE A 111 -27.15 8.80 -19.42
CA ILE A 111 -28.44 8.10 -19.20
C ILE A 111 -29.31 8.96 -18.31
N VAL A 112 -30.53 9.22 -18.74
CA VAL A 112 -31.54 9.97 -17.95
C VAL A 112 -31.85 9.17 -16.68
N GLY A 113 -31.80 9.84 -15.53
CA GLY A 113 -32.00 9.19 -14.22
C GLY A 113 -30.73 8.79 -13.50
N THR A 114 -29.56 9.00 -14.09
CA THR A 114 -28.27 8.75 -13.41
C THR A 114 -27.91 9.93 -12.50
N ILE A 115 -27.56 9.60 -11.25
CA ILE A 115 -27.02 10.57 -10.30
C ILE A 115 -25.50 10.35 -10.22
N SER A 116 -24.75 11.32 -10.74
CA SER A 116 -23.29 11.29 -10.62
C SER A 116 -22.88 11.68 -9.21
N MET A 117 -22.02 10.86 -8.62
CA MET A 117 -21.44 11.09 -7.31
C MET A 117 -19.96 11.42 -7.44
N ASP A 118 -19.46 12.22 -6.51
CA ASP A 118 -18.02 12.38 -6.33
C ASP A 118 -17.41 11.12 -5.68
N ALA A 119 -16.20 10.84 -6.07
CA ALA A 119 -15.49 9.61 -5.73
C ALA A 119 -14.24 9.91 -4.91
N ILE A 120 -14.10 9.28 -3.74
CA ILE A 120 -12.91 9.35 -2.89
C ILE A 120 -12.23 7.98 -2.95
N PHE A 121 -11.24 7.86 -3.84
CA PHE A 121 -10.49 6.61 -4.03
C PHE A 121 -9.27 6.47 -3.11
N THR A 122 -8.92 7.52 -2.35
CA THR A 122 -7.74 7.46 -1.48
C THR A 122 -8.05 6.75 -0.16
N PRO A 123 -7.25 5.76 0.24
CA PRO A 123 -7.39 5.12 1.55
C PRO A 123 -6.81 5.96 2.69
N ILE A 124 -6.17 7.08 2.39
CA ILE A 124 -5.50 7.92 3.36
C ILE A 124 -6.47 8.99 3.89
N LEU A 125 -6.79 8.91 5.18
CA LEU A 125 -7.67 9.87 5.84
C LEU A 125 -6.92 11.11 6.29
N LYS A 126 -5.70 10.94 6.81
CA LYS A 126 -4.90 12.03 7.35
C LYS A 126 -3.43 11.67 7.40
N VAL A 127 -2.58 12.65 7.11
CA VAL A 127 -1.13 12.56 7.33
C VAL A 127 -0.69 13.75 8.17
N LYS A 128 0.16 13.49 9.16
CA LYS A 128 0.81 14.52 9.96
C LYS A 128 2.30 14.20 10.02
N TYR A 129 3.14 15.24 9.92
CA TYR A 129 4.57 15.09 10.11
C TYR A 129 5.09 16.11 11.12
N ASN A 130 6.14 15.72 11.81
CA ASN A 130 6.90 16.57 12.71
C ASN A 130 8.39 16.31 12.52
N ILE A 131 9.19 17.36 12.63
CA ILE A 131 10.65 17.28 12.51
C ILE A 131 11.24 17.72 13.84
N GLU A 132 12.07 16.88 14.45
CA GLU A 132 12.73 17.12 15.71
C GLU A 132 14.25 17.00 15.53
N PRO A 133 15.05 17.89 16.15
CA PRO A 133 16.50 17.71 16.15
C PRO A 133 16.86 16.41 16.88
N CYS A 134 17.77 15.65 16.29
CA CYS A 134 18.17 14.34 16.81
C CYS A 134 19.67 14.22 16.89
N ARG A 135 20.16 13.55 17.94
CA ARG A 135 21.57 13.20 18.12
C ARG A 135 21.81 11.77 17.68
N VAL A 136 22.76 11.58 16.77
CA VAL A 136 23.24 10.26 16.35
C VAL A 136 24.72 10.15 16.75
N GLY A 137 25.02 9.37 17.78
CA GLY A 137 26.36 9.27 18.34
C GLY A 137 26.87 10.60 18.91
N GLN A 138 27.93 11.18 18.33
CA GLN A 138 28.51 12.46 18.73
C GLN A 138 28.04 13.64 17.86
N ARG A 139 27.23 13.42 16.85
CA ARG A 139 26.70 14.44 15.94
C ARG A 139 25.30 14.86 16.32
N ASN A 140 25.06 16.16 16.39
CA ASN A 140 23.77 16.77 16.75
C ASN A 140 23.08 17.45 15.55
N ASP A 141 23.60 17.25 14.36
CA ASP A 141 23.20 17.89 13.11
C ASP A 141 22.21 17.02 12.29
N TYR A 142 21.54 16.09 12.95
CA TYR A 142 20.53 15.24 12.34
C TYR A 142 19.12 15.67 12.74
N ASP A 143 18.21 15.53 11.79
CA ASP A 143 16.79 15.69 12.01
C ASP A 143 16.10 14.33 12.06
N LYS A 144 15.15 14.17 12.97
CA LYS A 144 14.27 13.01 13.08
C LYS A 144 12.92 13.38 12.50
N LEU A 145 12.52 12.68 11.45
CA LEU A 145 11.18 12.78 10.89
C LEU A 145 10.23 11.83 11.63
N ILE A 146 9.14 12.39 12.13
CA ILE A 146 8.02 11.64 12.72
C ILE A 146 6.84 11.77 11.75
N LEU A 147 6.36 10.64 11.23
CA LEU A 147 5.20 10.55 10.36
C LEU A 147 4.07 9.82 11.09
N GLU A 148 2.90 10.45 11.11
CA GLU A 148 1.67 9.85 11.60
C GLU A 148 0.70 9.72 10.42
N ILE A 149 0.25 8.51 10.12
CA ILE A 149 -0.60 8.21 8.97
C ILE A 149 -1.86 7.49 9.46
N TRP A 150 -3.01 8.03 9.11
CA TRP A 150 -4.32 7.42 9.38
C TRP A 150 -4.91 6.92 8.07
N THR A 151 -5.25 5.66 8.03
CA THR A 151 -5.90 5.00 6.90
C THR A 151 -7.33 4.61 7.27
N ASP A 152 -8.14 4.30 6.28
CA ASP A 152 -9.51 3.78 6.48
C ASP A 152 -9.55 2.29 6.81
N GLY A 153 -8.39 1.61 6.87
CA GLY A 153 -8.25 0.19 7.19
C GLY A 153 -8.15 -0.73 5.98
N THR A 154 -8.30 -0.24 4.76
CA THR A 154 -8.14 -1.01 3.52
C THR A 154 -6.66 -1.29 3.23
N VAL A 155 -5.79 -0.33 3.54
CA VAL A 155 -4.34 -0.42 3.38
C VAL A 155 -3.64 -0.15 4.70
N SER A 156 -2.58 -0.90 5.00
CA SER A 156 -1.77 -0.61 6.18
C SER A 156 -0.97 0.69 5.99
N PRO A 157 -0.77 1.51 7.03
CA PRO A 157 0.02 2.75 6.93
C PRO A 157 1.44 2.54 6.39
N GLU A 158 2.04 1.39 6.68
CA GLU A 158 3.38 1.02 6.22
C GLU A 158 3.40 0.78 4.71
N ASN A 159 2.41 0.05 4.18
CA ASN A 159 2.28 -0.18 2.75
C ASN A 159 1.97 1.12 2.01
N ALA A 160 1.07 1.95 2.54
CA ALA A 160 0.76 3.26 1.97
C ALA A 160 2.00 4.16 1.87
N LEU A 161 2.87 4.14 2.88
CA LEU A 161 4.13 4.89 2.85
C LEU A 161 5.10 4.32 1.80
N ALA A 162 5.21 2.99 1.72
CA ALA A 162 6.07 2.32 0.75
C ALA A 162 5.65 2.63 -0.69
N GLU A 163 4.36 2.61 -0.98
CA GLU A 163 3.81 2.94 -2.30
C GLU A 163 4.01 4.42 -2.64
N ALA A 164 3.75 5.32 -1.70
CA ALA A 164 4.02 6.74 -1.90
C ALA A 164 5.50 7.01 -2.20
N ALA A 165 6.40 6.30 -1.52
CA ALA A 165 7.84 6.40 -1.79
C ALA A 165 8.21 5.84 -3.17
N LEU A 166 7.57 4.75 -3.62
CA LEU A 166 7.76 4.19 -4.96
C LEU A 166 7.31 5.18 -6.04
N ILE A 167 6.13 5.76 -5.89
CA ILE A 167 5.61 6.79 -6.81
C ILE A 167 6.58 7.97 -6.88
N ALA A 168 7.02 8.50 -5.73
CA ALA A 168 7.96 9.59 -5.68
C ALA A 168 9.29 9.25 -6.39
N LYS A 169 9.81 8.04 -6.18
CA LYS A 169 11.02 7.54 -6.85
C LYS A 169 10.83 7.50 -8.36
N GLU A 170 9.70 7.00 -8.85
CA GLU A 170 9.40 6.93 -10.29
C GLU A 170 9.35 8.33 -10.92
N TYR A 171 8.68 9.29 -10.27
CA TYR A 171 8.67 10.68 -10.75
C TYR A 171 10.05 11.32 -10.76
N PHE A 172 10.86 11.09 -9.73
CA PHE A 172 12.22 11.63 -9.68
C PHE A 172 13.17 10.93 -10.66
N SER A 173 12.90 9.69 -11.06
CA SER A 173 13.73 8.97 -12.04
C SER A 173 13.79 9.66 -13.40
N ILE A 174 12.77 10.45 -13.76
CA ILE A 174 12.77 11.26 -15.00
C ILE A 174 13.91 12.28 -15.02
N PHE A 175 14.34 12.77 -13.86
CA PHE A 175 15.43 13.73 -13.72
C PHE A 175 16.81 13.05 -13.66
N VAL A 176 16.85 11.74 -13.47
CA VAL A 176 18.09 10.96 -13.41
C VAL A 176 18.47 10.53 -14.82
N ASN A 177 18.96 11.49 -15.63
CA ASN A 177 19.44 11.27 -17.00
C ASN A 177 20.96 11.15 -17.07
N PHE A 178 21.63 10.87 -15.95
CA PHE A 178 23.07 10.78 -15.87
C PHE A 178 23.50 9.32 -15.87
N ASP A 179 24.59 9.02 -16.57
CA ASP A 179 25.34 7.82 -16.31
C ASP A 179 25.96 7.94 -14.92
N ASP A 180 25.69 7.02 -14.01
CA ASP A 180 26.23 7.03 -12.63
C ASP A 180 27.77 7.13 -12.62
N SER A 181 28.42 6.72 -13.72
CA SER A 181 29.85 6.88 -13.96
C SER A 181 30.33 8.35 -14.08
N GLU A 182 29.47 9.28 -14.53
CA GLU A 182 29.83 10.69 -14.68
C GLU A 182 29.77 11.49 -13.37
N LEU A 183 28.98 11.01 -12.40
CA LEU A 183 28.80 11.69 -11.10
C LEU A 183 29.78 11.25 -10.02
N GLY A 184 30.69 10.32 -10.32
CA GLY A 184 31.61 9.75 -9.32
C GLY A 184 30.92 9.07 -8.13
N ARG A 185 29.61 8.82 -8.22
CA ARG A 185 28.81 8.13 -7.18
C ARG A 185 28.85 6.62 -7.34
N GLY A 186 29.22 6.13 -8.52
CA GLY A 186 29.44 4.71 -8.78
C GLY A 186 30.57 4.13 -7.90
N ASP A 187 31.55 4.96 -7.54
CA ASP A 187 32.68 4.50 -6.73
C ASP A 187 32.37 4.40 -5.22
N ALA A 188 31.43 5.19 -4.69
CA ALA A 188 31.20 5.24 -3.25
C ALA A 188 30.39 4.03 -2.71
N LEU A 189 29.45 3.48 -3.49
CA LEU A 189 28.71 2.27 -3.13
C LEU A 189 29.46 0.99 -3.55
N ASN A 190 30.24 1.07 -4.64
CA ASN A 190 31.14 0.01 -5.06
C ASN A 190 32.43 -0.05 -4.23
N ASP A 191 32.89 1.06 -3.64
CA ASP A 191 34.14 1.13 -2.89
C ASP A 191 34.05 0.30 -1.58
N ASP A 192 32.88 0.32 -0.90
CA ASP A 192 32.67 -0.52 0.27
C ASP A 192 32.52 -2.01 -0.10
N ASP A 193 31.81 -2.32 -1.19
CA ASP A 193 31.70 -3.70 -1.69
C ASP A 193 33.05 -4.18 -2.25
N GLU A 194 33.85 -3.32 -2.87
CA GLU A 194 35.17 -3.65 -3.37
C GLU A 194 36.18 -3.80 -2.23
N ARG A 195 36.13 -2.94 -1.21
CA ARG A 195 36.90 -3.12 0.03
C ARG A 195 36.55 -4.42 0.74
N VAL A 196 35.26 -4.75 0.86
CA VAL A 196 34.80 -6.01 1.42
C VAL A 196 35.30 -7.20 0.56
N ARG A 197 35.28 -7.10 -0.77
CA ARG A 197 35.81 -8.12 -1.67
C ARG A 197 37.33 -8.29 -1.51
N ILE A 198 38.07 -7.19 -1.42
CA ILE A 198 39.52 -7.20 -1.20
C ILE A 198 39.83 -7.86 0.14
N VAL A 199 39.15 -7.46 1.22
CA VAL A 199 39.31 -8.05 2.54
C VAL A 199 38.98 -9.56 2.55
N LEU A 200 37.87 -9.94 1.90
CA LEU A 200 37.50 -11.37 1.80
C LEU A 200 38.47 -12.19 0.93
N ALA A 201 39.13 -11.57 -0.04
CA ALA A 201 40.14 -12.22 -0.88
C ALA A 201 41.53 -12.27 -0.23
N THR A 202 41.77 -11.51 0.86
CA THR A 202 43.04 -11.49 1.58
C THR A 202 43.38 -12.87 2.14
N PRO A 203 44.63 -13.32 1.96
CA PRO A 203 45.10 -14.61 2.52
C PRO A 203 45.02 -14.61 4.05
N VAL A 204 44.66 -15.74 4.63
CA VAL A 204 44.59 -15.92 6.09
C VAL A 204 45.97 -15.77 6.77
N ASP A 205 47.04 -15.87 6.02
CA ASP A 205 48.42 -15.66 6.52
C ASP A 205 48.71 -14.20 6.93
N GLU A 206 47.93 -13.23 6.43
CA GLU A 206 48.04 -11.79 6.78
C GLU A 206 47.35 -11.45 8.10
N LEU A 207 46.59 -12.39 8.67
CA LEU A 207 45.87 -12.22 9.95
C LEU A 207 46.81 -12.51 11.13
N GLU A 208 47.96 -12.07 11.27
CA GLU A 208 48.89 -12.20 12.42
C GLU A 208 48.57 -13.37 13.42
N LEU A 209 48.15 -14.51 12.87
CA LEU A 209 47.76 -15.68 13.65
C LEU A 209 49.00 -16.44 14.14
N SER A 210 48.85 -17.20 15.22
CA SER A 210 49.93 -18.12 15.66
C SER A 210 50.27 -19.10 14.53
N VAL A 211 51.53 -19.49 14.45
CA VAL A 211 52.00 -20.51 13.46
C VAL A 211 51.15 -21.77 13.51
N ARG A 212 50.70 -22.14 14.70
CA ARG A 212 49.85 -23.31 14.91
C ARG A 212 48.46 -23.09 14.27
N SER A 213 47.82 -21.94 14.52
CA SER A 213 46.52 -21.65 13.97
C SER A 213 46.56 -21.51 12.44
N SER A 214 47.57 -20.84 11.89
CA SER A 214 47.76 -20.73 10.44
C SER A 214 47.91 -22.12 9.78
N ASN A 215 48.70 -23.00 10.36
CA ASN A 215 48.84 -24.36 9.85
C ASN A 215 47.54 -25.18 9.95
N CYS A 216 46.74 -25.01 11.00
CA CYS A 216 45.45 -25.69 11.13
C CYS A 216 44.46 -25.23 10.05
N LEU A 217 44.40 -23.92 9.76
CA LEU A 217 43.53 -23.40 8.71
C LEU A 217 43.97 -23.85 7.31
N LYS A 218 45.28 -23.91 7.06
CA LYS A 218 45.83 -24.44 5.81
C LYS A 218 45.51 -25.94 5.63
N ASN A 219 45.57 -26.72 6.69
CA ASN A 219 45.24 -28.15 6.67
C ASN A 219 43.73 -28.36 6.47
N ALA A 220 42.91 -27.42 6.92
CA ALA A 220 41.45 -27.36 6.67
C ALA A 220 41.09 -26.83 5.27
N ASN A 221 42.09 -26.47 4.44
CA ASN A 221 41.96 -25.92 3.10
C ASN A 221 41.25 -24.54 3.09
N ILE A 222 41.38 -23.79 4.19
CA ILE A 222 40.91 -22.44 4.34
C ILE A 222 42.07 -21.49 4.06
N ARG A 223 42.04 -20.80 2.92
CA ARG A 223 43.15 -19.96 2.44
C ARG A 223 42.86 -18.48 2.48
N THR A 224 41.58 -18.07 2.42
CA THR A 224 41.15 -16.67 2.41
C THR A 224 40.24 -16.36 3.59
N ILE A 225 40.17 -15.08 3.95
CA ILE A 225 39.26 -14.60 4.99
C ILE A 225 37.82 -14.92 4.61
N GLY A 226 37.45 -14.83 3.32
CA GLY A 226 36.12 -15.16 2.84
C GLY A 226 35.74 -16.64 2.99
N GLU A 227 36.71 -17.56 2.97
CA GLU A 227 36.47 -18.97 3.28
C GLU A 227 36.33 -19.20 4.78
N LEU A 228 37.05 -18.43 5.58
CA LEU A 228 36.97 -18.47 7.03
C LEU A 228 35.62 -17.99 7.56
N THR A 229 35.09 -16.89 7.02
CA THR A 229 33.81 -16.32 7.44
C THR A 229 32.60 -17.22 7.11
N LYS A 230 32.74 -18.16 6.19
CA LYS A 230 31.71 -19.15 5.85
C LYS A 230 31.65 -20.35 6.79
N LYS A 231 32.62 -20.46 7.68
CA LYS A 231 32.74 -21.59 8.64
C LYS A 231 32.18 -21.21 9.99
N THR A 232 31.47 -22.14 10.63
CA THR A 232 31.00 -21.95 12.00
C THR A 232 32.15 -22.31 12.98
N GLU A 233 32.06 -21.85 14.22
CA GLU A 233 32.99 -22.16 15.28
C GLU A 233 33.12 -23.69 15.51
N GLU A 234 31.99 -24.40 15.39
CA GLU A 234 31.97 -25.88 15.49
C GLU A 234 32.71 -26.57 14.35
N ASP A 235 32.66 -26.00 13.13
CA ASP A 235 33.38 -26.59 11.97
C ASP A 235 34.90 -26.41 12.11
N ILE A 236 35.30 -25.27 12.70
CA ILE A 236 36.72 -25.00 12.94
C ILE A 236 37.24 -25.88 14.09
N ALA A 237 36.46 -26.05 15.16
CA ALA A 237 36.83 -26.91 16.30
C ALA A 237 36.94 -28.39 15.95
N LYS A 238 36.24 -28.86 14.92
CA LYS A 238 36.35 -30.25 14.43
C LYS A 238 37.60 -30.54 13.60
N THR A 239 38.33 -29.48 13.22
CA THR A 239 39.57 -29.64 12.46
C THR A 239 40.69 -30.23 13.36
N ARG A 240 41.32 -31.27 12.89
CA ARG A 240 42.34 -32.02 13.62
C ARG A 240 43.51 -31.10 14.04
N ASN A 241 43.76 -30.95 15.35
CA ASN A 241 44.80 -30.13 15.98
C ASN A 241 44.51 -28.62 16.17
N PHE A 242 43.25 -28.23 16.24
CA PHE A 242 42.91 -26.89 16.78
C PHE A 242 43.06 -26.84 18.28
#